data_6170599691cd3d529d976b4be4d5f49c
#
_entry.id   6170599691cd3d529d976b4be4d5f49c
#
_cell.length_a   1.000
_cell.length_b   1.000
_cell.length_c   1.000
_cell.angle_alpha   90.00
_cell.angle_beta   90.00
_cell.angle_gamma   90.00
#
_symmetry.space_group_name_H-M   'P 1'
#
loop_
_entity.id
_entity.type
_entity.pdbx_description
1 polymer ?
#
loop_
_entity_poly.entity_id
_entity_poly.type
_entity_poly.pdbx_seq_one_letter_code
_entity_poly.pdbx_strand_id
1 'polypeptide(L)'
;MDWSKYSSLKSSKLTSLGKEKQVTKEAVSEVKDDKGKVVRAAQAKEEREYVAMSQKRWNAESGEALDDSKQEWSLSQLESEKKRYDDEMARAKAQSDGLKVVIADFKKL
;
A
#
# COMPACT_ATOMS: atom_id res chain seq x y z
N MET A 1 3.85 7.80 -1.45
CA MET A 1 4.39 7.55 -2.81
C MET A 1 3.74 8.50 -3.81
N ASP A 2 4.50 8.96 -4.76
CA ASP A 2 3.97 9.65 -5.92
C ASP A 2 3.53 8.61 -6.96
N TRP A 3 2.23 8.42 -7.12
CA TRP A 3 1.66 7.39 -7.98
C TRP A 3 1.98 7.60 -9.47
N SER A 4 2.25 8.83 -9.87
CA SER A 4 2.62 9.14 -11.26
C SER A 4 3.94 8.50 -11.68
N LYS A 5 4.80 8.17 -10.71
CA LYS A 5 6.11 7.54 -10.92
C LYS A 5 6.08 6.03 -10.82
N TYR A 6 4.94 5.44 -10.45
CA TYR A 6 4.84 4.01 -10.18
C TYR A 6 5.28 3.15 -11.37
N SER A 7 4.79 3.44 -12.56
CA SER A 7 5.14 2.67 -13.76
C SER A 7 6.64 2.70 -14.07
N SER A 8 7.28 3.86 -13.94
CA SER A 8 8.73 4.00 -14.16
C SER A 8 9.53 3.24 -13.10
N LEU A 9 9.13 3.35 -11.84
CA LEU A 9 9.80 2.66 -10.73
C LEU A 9 9.66 1.13 -10.87
N LYS A 10 8.48 0.65 -11.28
CA LYS A 10 8.24 -0.76 -11.54
C LYS A 10 9.11 -1.28 -12.67
N SER A 11 9.19 -0.54 -13.78
CA SER A 11 10.03 -0.90 -14.93
C SER A 11 11.52 -0.96 -14.58
N SER A 12 11.97 -0.09 -13.69
CA SER A 12 13.34 -0.07 -13.18
C SER A 12 13.58 -1.07 -12.04
N LYS A 13 12.57 -1.84 -11.66
CA LYS A 13 12.63 -2.81 -10.54
C LYS A 13 12.94 -2.16 -9.18
N LEU A 14 12.67 -0.87 -9.03
CA LEU A 14 12.85 -0.14 -7.78
C LEU A 14 11.65 -0.26 -6.84
N THR A 15 10.49 -0.61 -7.38
CA THR A 15 9.28 -0.88 -6.61
C THR A 15 8.57 -2.12 -7.16
N SER A 16 7.85 -2.83 -6.31
CA SER A 16 7.07 -4.00 -6.70
C SER A 16 5.91 -4.22 -5.75
N LEU A 17 4.85 -4.84 -6.26
CA LEU A 17 3.76 -5.37 -5.44
C LEU A 17 3.91 -6.87 -5.33
N GLY A 18 3.72 -7.40 -4.13
CA GLY A 18 3.78 -8.83 -3.89
C GLY A 18 2.91 -9.24 -2.72
N LYS A 19 2.53 -10.51 -2.71
CA LYS A 19 1.83 -11.10 -1.58
C LYS A 19 2.83 -11.48 -0.51
N GLU A 20 2.54 -11.07 0.72
CA GLU A 20 3.33 -11.39 1.91
C GLU A 20 2.46 -12.14 2.92
N LYS A 21 3.09 -12.89 3.81
CA LYS A 21 2.41 -13.58 4.89
C LYS A 21 2.90 -13.07 6.23
N GLN A 22 1.96 -12.86 7.15
CA GLN A 22 2.24 -12.50 8.52
C GLN A 22 1.67 -13.54 9.46
N VAL A 23 2.48 -14.04 10.37
CA VAL A 23 2.01 -14.92 11.43
C VAL A 23 1.25 -14.07 12.44
N THR A 24 -0.05 -14.33 12.57
CA THR A 24 -0.92 -13.63 13.52
C THR A 24 -1.02 -14.37 14.84
N LYS A 25 -0.75 -15.68 14.82
CA LYS A 25 -0.76 -16.53 16.00
C LYS A 25 0.25 -17.65 15.81
N GLU A 26 1.20 -17.77 16.73
CA GLU A 26 2.19 -18.84 16.69
C GLU A 26 1.55 -20.21 16.99
N ALA A 27 2.15 -21.26 16.43
CA ALA A 27 1.75 -22.62 16.76
C ALA A 27 1.99 -22.89 18.24
N VAL A 28 1.07 -23.61 18.86
CA VAL A 28 1.15 -23.99 20.28
C VAL A 28 1.15 -25.50 20.35
N SER A 29 2.17 -26.05 21.03
CA SER A 29 2.28 -27.48 21.25
C SER A 29 1.25 -27.99 22.26
N GLU A 30 0.83 -29.22 22.05
CA GLU A 30 0.00 -29.95 23.02
C GLU A 30 0.72 -30.07 24.37
N VAL A 31 0.00 -29.83 25.45
CA VAL A 31 0.49 -29.98 26.81
C VAL A 31 -0.25 -31.13 27.51
N LYS A 32 0.49 -32.08 28.06
CA LYS A 32 -0.05 -33.22 28.81
C LYS A 32 0.35 -33.13 30.28
N ASP A 33 -0.52 -33.65 31.14
CA ASP A 33 -0.19 -33.81 32.59
C ASP A 33 0.70 -35.02 32.82
N ASP A 34 1.09 -35.26 34.09
CA ASP A 34 1.95 -36.39 34.47
C ASP A 34 1.34 -37.76 34.17
N LYS A 35 0.03 -37.82 34.01
CA LYS A 35 -0.69 -39.05 33.70
C LYS A 35 -0.91 -39.23 32.20
N GLY A 36 -0.35 -38.35 31.37
CA GLY A 36 -0.51 -38.38 29.90
C GLY A 36 -1.82 -37.82 29.42
N LYS A 37 -2.63 -37.19 30.27
CA LYS A 37 -3.88 -36.57 29.88
C LYS A 37 -3.63 -35.20 29.26
N VAL A 38 -4.32 -34.91 28.16
CA VAL A 38 -4.19 -33.64 27.47
C VAL A 38 -4.77 -32.52 28.35
N VAL A 39 -3.96 -31.58 28.75
CA VAL A 39 -4.34 -30.38 29.50
C VAL A 39 -4.67 -29.24 28.55
N ARG A 40 -3.92 -29.11 27.45
CA ARG A 40 -4.13 -28.14 26.41
C ARG A 40 -3.87 -28.79 25.05
N ALA A 41 -4.84 -28.68 24.13
CA ALA A 41 -4.69 -29.17 22.78
C ALA A 41 -3.69 -28.35 21.99
N ALA A 42 -3.00 -29.00 21.06
CA ALA A 42 -2.15 -28.30 20.11
C ALA A 42 -2.99 -27.34 19.25
N GLN A 43 -2.43 -26.21 18.93
CA GLN A 43 -3.06 -25.22 18.04
C GLN A 43 -2.13 -24.94 16.86
N ALA A 44 -2.71 -24.94 15.67
CA ALA A 44 -1.97 -24.63 14.46
C ALA A 44 -1.62 -23.13 14.41
N LYS A 45 -0.53 -22.83 13.72
CA LYS A 45 -0.14 -21.47 13.40
C LYS A 45 -1.20 -20.83 12.49
N GLU A 46 -1.56 -19.60 12.78
CA GLU A 46 -2.43 -18.79 11.95
C GLU A 46 -1.62 -17.75 11.20
N GLU A 47 -1.88 -17.61 9.91
CA GLU A 47 -1.20 -16.67 9.04
C GLU A 47 -2.21 -15.77 8.34
N ARG A 48 -1.78 -14.55 8.04
CA ARG A 48 -2.54 -13.58 7.24
C ARG A 48 -1.77 -13.28 5.96
N GLU A 49 -2.46 -13.38 4.83
CA GLU A 49 -1.92 -12.88 3.57
C GLU A 49 -2.29 -11.41 3.37
N TYR A 50 -1.36 -10.64 2.86
CA TYR A 50 -1.58 -9.25 2.51
C TYR A 50 -0.73 -8.87 1.31
N VAL A 51 -1.09 -7.77 0.65
CA VAL A 51 -0.30 -7.22 -0.45
C VAL A 51 0.55 -6.09 0.10
N ALA A 52 1.84 -6.17 -0.15
CA ALA A 52 2.79 -5.13 0.23
C ALA A 52 3.47 -4.53 -0.99
N MET A 53 3.64 -3.22 -0.97
CA MET A 53 4.49 -2.52 -1.91
C MET A 53 5.89 -2.41 -1.32
N SER A 54 6.87 -2.97 -2.03
CA SER A 54 8.27 -2.90 -1.65
C SER A 54 8.96 -1.82 -2.46
N GLN A 55 9.78 -1.02 -1.81
CA GLN A 55 10.57 0.04 -2.44
C GLN A 55 12.02 -0.10 -2.03
N LYS A 56 12.92 -0.09 -2.97
CA LYS A 56 14.35 -0.11 -2.71
C LYS A 56 14.81 1.21 -2.11
N ARG A 57 15.73 1.13 -1.16
CA ARG A 57 16.28 2.29 -0.46
C ARG A 57 17.79 2.23 -0.46
N TRP A 58 18.42 3.38 -0.41
CA TRP A 58 19.86 3.54 -0.29
C TRP A 58 20.19 4.59 0.74
N ASN A 59 21.36 4.43 1.36
CA ASN A 59 21.93 5.48 2.20
C ASN A 59 22.36 6.66 1.31
N ALA A 60 21.82 7.85 1.58
CA ALA A 60 22.10 9.04 0.78
C ALA A 60 23.56 9.49 0.84
N GLU A 61 24.27 9.19 1.93
CA GLU A 61 25.67 9.60 2.13
C GLU A 61 26.65 8.59 1.53
N SER A 62 26.42 7.29 1.74
CA SER A 62 27.35 6.24 1.30
C SER A 62 26.97 5.56 0.00
N GLY A 63 25.72 5.68 -0.44
CA GLY A 63 25.20 4.97 -1.60
C GLY A 63 24.96 3.48 -1.36
N GLU A 64 25.15 2.99 -0.13
CA GLU A 64 24.94 1.59 0.20
C GLU A 64 23.46 1.23 0.18
N ALA A 65 23.15 0.00 -0.29
CA ALA A 65 21.78 -0.51 -0.29
C ALA A 65 21.30 -0.74 1.15
N LEU A 66 20.10 -0.25 1.44
CA LEU A 66 19.40 -0.50 2.69
C LEU A 66 18.32 -1.57 2.47
N ASP A 67 17.74 -2.08 3.56
CA ASP A 67 16.59 -2.96 3.47
C ASP A 67 15.43 -2.26 2.76
N ASP A 68 14.66 -3.03 1.99
CA ASP A 68 13.52 -2.50 1.27
C ASP A 68 12.47 -1.96 2.24
N SER A 69 11.90 -0.82 1.89
CA SER A 69 10.71 -0.31 2.58
C SER A 69 9.48 -1.08 2.10
N LYS A 70 8.68 -1.60 3.02
CA LYS A 70 7.45 -2.32 2.70
C LYS A 70 6.26 -1.62 3.35
N GLN A 71 5.19 -1.47 2.58
CA GLN A 71 3.94 -0.89 3.06
C GLN A 71 2.78 -1.76 2.58
N GLU A 72 1.91 -2.14 3.50
CA GLU A 72 0.69 -2.87 3.19
C GLU A 72 -0.32 -1.96 2.48
N TRP A 73 -0.90 -2.48 1.39
CA TRP A 73 -2.00 -1.85 0.68
C TRP A 73 -3.10 -2.85 0.41
N SER A 74 -4.34 -2.45 0.64
CA SER A 74 -5.52 -3.21 0.19
C SER A 74 -6.04 -2.62 -1.12
N LEU A 75 -6.75 -3.43 -1.90
CA LEU A 75 -7.40 -2.96 -3.11
C LEU A 75 -8.37 -1.81 -2.81
N SER A 76 -9.10 -1.90 -1.71
CA SER A 76 -10.02 -0.88 -1.24
C SER A 76 -9.34 0.46 -0.98
N GLN A 77 -8.15 0.43 -0.35
CA GLN A 77 -7.35 1.63 -0.11
C GLN A 77 -6.87 2.26 -1.42
N LEU A 78 -6.40 1.45 -2.36
CA LEU A 78 -5.94 1.92 -3.67
C LEU A 78 -7.09 2.52 -4.49
N GLU A 79 -8.25 1.90 -4.47
CA GLU A 79 -9.44 2.43 -5.14
C GLU A 79 -9.92 3.74 -4.53
N SER A 80 -9.84 3.87 -3.21
CA SER A 80 -10.16 5.12 -2.50
C SER A 80 -9.20 6.25 -2.87
N GLU A 81 -7.92 5.96 -2.97
CA GLU A 81 -6.90 6.92 -3.42
C GLU A 81 -7.18 7.38 -4.86
N LYS A 82 -7.49 6.43 -5.75
CA LYS A 82 -7.84 6.76 -7.13
C LYS A 82 -9.07 7.65 -7.20
N LYS A 83 -10.12 7.32 -6.44
CA LYS A 83 -11.34 8.11 -6.40
C LYS A 83 -11.07 9.53 -5.92
N ARG A 84 -10.24 9.70 -4.90
CA ARG A 84 -9.85 11.02 -4.40
C ARG A 84 -9.23 11.88 -5.50
N TYR A 85 -8.29 11.32 -6.26
CA TYR A 85 -7.65 12.04 -7.37
C TYR A 85 -8.62 12.31 -8.52
N ASP A 86 -9.52 11.37 -8.83
CA ASP A 86 -10.55 11.57 -9.84
C ASP A 86 -11.50 12.71 -9.45
N ASP A 87 -11.88 12.80 -8.17
CA ASP A 87 -12.72 13.87 -7.65
C ASP A 87 -11.98 15.22 -7.68
N GLU A 88 -10.70 15.24 -7.36
CA GLU A 88 -9.86 16.45 -7.46
C GLU A 88 -9.74 16.91 -8.91
N MET A 89 -9.58 16.00 -9.84
CA MET A 89 -9.53 16.32 -11.27
C MET A 89 -10.86 16.90 -11.75
N ALA A 90 -12.00 16.34 -11.33
CA ALA A 90 -13.31 16.84 -11.68
C ALA A 90 -13.54 18.26 -11.14
N ARG A 91 -13.11 18.53 -9.89
CA ARG A 91 -13.19 19.86 -9.30
C ARG A 91 -12.29 20.87 -10.00
N ALA A 92 -11.07 20.45 -10.33
CA ALA A 92 -10.14 21.33 -11.08
C ALA A 92 -10.68 21.65 -12.46
N LYS A 93 -11.29 20.68 -13.15
CA LYS A 93 -11.93 20.90 -14.43
C LYS A 93 -13.09 21.87 -14.32
N ALA A 94 -13.95 21.73 -13.32
CA ALA A 94 -15.06 22.63 -13.09
C ALA A 94 -14.59 24.08 -12.87
N GLN A 95 -13.51 24.25 -12.10
CA GLN A 95 -12.91 25.59 -11.89
C GLN A 95 -12.35 26.17 -13.19
N SER A 96 -11.67 25.35 -13.97
CA SER A 96 -11.13 25.76 -15.28
C SER A 96 -12.25 26.18 -16.25
N ASP A 97 -13.32 25.40 -16.29
CA ASP A 97 -14.48 25.68 -17.17
C ASP A 97 -15.16 27.00 -16.74
N GLY A 98 -15.30 27.23 -15.43
CA GLY A 98 -15.84 28.47 -14.89
C GLY A 98 -14.99 29.70 -15.26
N LEU A 99 -13.67 29.58 -15.14
CA LEU A 99 -12.74 30.64 -15.53
C LEU A 99 -12.80 30.94 -17.03
N LYS A 100 -12.99 29.91 -17.85
CA LYS A 100 -13.17 30.07 -19.28
C LYS A 100 -14.37 30.98 -19.61
N VAL A 101 -15.48 30.81 -18.89
CA VAL A 101 -16.67 31.65 -19.05
C VAL A 101 -16.39 33.08 -18.59
N VAL A 102 -15.74 33.26 -17.46
CA VAL A 102 -15.38 34.60 -16.94
C VAL A 102 -14.45 35.34 -17.91
N ILE A 103 -13.47 34.66 -18.47
CA ILE A 103 -12.56 35.25 -19.46
C ILE A 103 -13.34 35.68 -20.72
N ALA A 104 -14.26 34.85 -21.20
CA ALA A 104 -15.08 35.20 -22.35
C ALA A 104 -15.93 36.44 -22.08
N ASP A 105 -16.54 36.53 -20.86
CA ASP A 105 -17.34 37.70 -20.45
C ASP A 105 -16.48 38.94 -20.35
N PHE A 106 -15.28 38.81 -19.77
CA PHE A 106 -14.33 39.91 -19.69
C PHE A 106 -13.95 40.48 -21.03
N LYS A 107 -13.73 39.65 -22.01
CA LYS A 107 -13.35 40.04 -23.37
C LYS A 107 -14.49 40.77 -24.11
N LYS A 108 -15.72 40.64 -23.66
CA LYS A 108 -16.88 41.34 -24.24
C LYS A 108 -17.10 42.74 -23.69
N LEU A 109 -16.40 43.10 -22.61
CA LEU A 109 -16.52 44.44 -22.00
C LEU A 109 -15.83 45.54 -22.82
#